data_cfcf689f4caf12f9be8d97fcd846587f
#
_entry.id   cfcf689f4caf12f9be8d97fcd846587f
#
_cell.length_a   1.000
_cell.length_b   1.000
_cell.length_c   1.000
_cell.angle_alpha   90.00
_cell.angle_beta   90.00
_cell.angle_gamma   90.00
#
_symmetry.space_group_name_H-M   'P 1'
#
loop_
_entity.id
_entity.type
_entity.pdbx_description
1 polymer ?
#
loop_
_entity_poly.entity_id
_entity_poly.type
_entity_poly.pdbx_seq_one_letter_code
_entity_poly.pdbx_strand_id
1 'polypeptide(L)'
;MVIVRTFGDAIVSQELNKEAWKQMSREFKWNEESLRKYRDEIDWEALSSNTEMLWTASILENFKDYIDWKVLSGYAPEGLLTPKIIEQFADKWDWHEMSDNSNLKLSYAMLDKFADKWDWERIINRWHSEELYTPDFLERYKEFIPAEQFQGSNLWYALVEKRLDELLKEIMG
;
A
#
# COMPACT_ATOMS: atom_id res chain seq x y z
N MET A 1 -31.07 -11.79 42.35
CA MET A 1 -30.83 -13.00 41.51
C MET A 1 -29.90 -12.57 40.39
N VAL A 2 -28.61 -12.80 40.54
CA VAL A 2 -27.59 -12.47 39.53
C VAL A 2 -27.73 -13.53 38.43
N ILE A 3 -28.17 -13.14 37.24
CA ILE A 3 -28.13 -14.04 36.08
C ILE A 3 -26.66 -14.15 35.69
N VAL A 4 -26.00 -15.20 36.13
CA VAL A 4 -24.73 -15.62 35.57
C VAL A 4 -25.01 -16.08 34.14
N ARG A 5 -24.75 -15.26 33.15
CA ARG A 5 -24.70 -15.69 31.75
C ARG A 5 -23.52 -16.64 31.63
N THR A 6 -23.75 -17.91 31.74
CA THR A 6 -22.81 -18.92 31.27
C THR A 6 -22.68 -18.72 29.75
N PHE A 7 -21.54 -18.28 29.31
CA PHE A 7 -21.19 -18.34 27.88
C PHE A 7 -21.32 -19.83 27.49
N GLY A 8 -22.20 -20.14 26.58
CA GLY A 8 -22.32 -21.51 26.10
C GLY A 8 -20.98 -21.92 25.45
N ASP A 9 -20.42 -23.07 25.86
CA ASP A 9 -19.11 -23.56 25.38
C ASP A 9 -18.97 -23.54 23.87
N ALA A 10 -20.05 -23.72 23.12
CA ALA A 10 -20.08 -23.66 21.66
C ALA A 10 -19.77 -22.25 21.10
N ILE A 11 -20.32 -21.18 21.71
CA ILE A 11 -20.09 -19.79 21.27
C ILE A 11 -18.64 -19.39 21.56
N VAL A 12 -18.13 -19.72 22.73
CA VAL A 12 -16.74 -19.44 23.09
C VAL A 12 -15.79 -20.18 22.15
N SER A 13 -16.05 -21.46 21.86
CA SER A 13 -15.24 -22.24 20.93
C SER A 13 -15.26 -21.68 19.51
N GLN A 14 -16.39 -21.19 19.03
CA GLN A 14 -16.52 -20.57 17.71
C GLN A 14 -15.73 -19.27 17.62
N GLU A 15 -15.84 -18.39 18.63
CA GLU A 15 -15.09 -17.12 18.65
C GLU A 15 -13.57 -17.34 18.78
N LEU A 16 -13.14 -18.28 19.59
CA LEU A 16 -11.74 -18.66 19.72
C LEU A 16 -11.18 -19.19 18.38
N ASN A 17 -11.96 -20.04 17.70
CA ASN A 17 -11.55 -20.59 16.40
C ASN A 17 -11.44 -19.49 15.34
N LYS A 18 -12.40 -18.56 15.30
CA LYS A 18 -12.37 -17.40 14.39
C LYS A 18 -11.14 -16.52 14.62
N GLU A 19 -10.86 -16.18 15.88
CA GLU A 19 -9.70 -15.37 16.22
C GLU A 19 -8.38 -16.11 15.90
N ALA A 20 -8.31 -17.43 16.15
CA ALA A 20 -7.16 -18.24 15.77
C ALA A 20 -6.92 -18.24 14.25
N TRP A 21 -7.97 -18.37 13.43
CA TRP A 21 -7.86 -18.28 11.97
C TRP A 21 -7.41 -16.90 11.51
N LYS A 22 -7.91 -15.84 12.12
CA LYS A 22 -7.50 -14.46 11.83
C LYS A 22 -6.01 -14.27 12.11
N GLN A 23 -5.52 -14.73 13.28
CA GLN A 23 -4.11 -14.65 13.62
C GLN A 23 -3.25 -15.50 12.68
N MET A 24 -3.67 -16.74 12.39
CA MET A 24 -2.98 -17.60 11.42
C MET A 24 -2.93 -16.97 10.02
N SER A 25 -4.01 -16.34 9.58
CA SER A 25 -4.05 -15.66 8.28
C SER A 25 -3.02 -14.55 8.19
N ARG A 26 -2.83 -13.79 9.28
CA ARG A 26 -1.89 -12.67 9.34
C ARG A 26 -0.42 -13.05 9.45
N GLU A 27 -0.11 -14.17 10.12
CA GLU A 27 1.26 -14.47 10.56
C GLU A 27 1.88 -15.70 9.89
N PHE A 28 1.07 -16.61 9.36
CA PHE A 28 1.59 -17.86 8.79
C PHE A 28 2.12 -17.64 7.36
N LYS A 29 3.17 -18.38 7.00
CA LYS A 29 3.72 -18.40 5.63
C LYS A 29 2.88 -19.31 4.73
N TRP A 30 1.81 -18.75 4.21
CA TRP A 30 0.92 -19.46 3.30
C TRP A 30 1.59 -19.73 1.95
N ASN A 31 1.27 -20.86 1.37
CA ASN A 31 1.54 -21.18 -0.02
C ASN A 31 0.23 -21.44 -0.78
N GLU A 32 0.30 -21.53 -2.09
CA GLU A 32 -0.89 -21.65 -2.93
C GLU A 32 -1.72 -22.92 -2.64
N GLU A 33 -1.08 -24.04 -2.27
CA GLU A 33 -1.76 -25.27 -1.90
C GLU A 33 -2.55 -25.12 -0.60
N SER A 34 -1.92 -24.56 0.44
CA SER A 34 -2.59 -24.29 1.72
C SER A 34 -3.71 -23.27 1.59
N LEU A 35 -3.52 -22.23 0.76
CA LEU A 35 -4.57 -21.27 0.44
C LEU A 35 -5.79 -21.93 -0.21
N ARG A 36 -5.58 -22.84 -1.17
CA ARG A 36 -6.68 -23.60 -1.80
C ARG A 36 -7.41 -24.48 -0.81
N LYS A 37 -6.65 -25.15 0.07
CA LYS A 37 -7.20 -26.11 1.04
C LYS A 37 -8.05 -25.45 2.11
N TYR A 38 -7.63 -24.28 2.60
CA TYR A 38 -8.24 -23.58 3.74
C TYR A 38 -8.93 -22.26 3.35
N ARG A 39 -9.27 -22.12 2.06
CA ARG A 39 -9.83 -20.91 1.47
C ARG A 39 -11.02 -20.34 2.24
N ASP A 40 -11.89 -21.20 2.75
CA ASP A 40 -13.15 -20.82 3.39
C ASP A 40 -12.99 -20.51 4.90
N GLU A 41 -11.85 -20.91 5.49
CA GLU A 41 -11.49 -20.61 6.88
C GLU A 41 -10.61 -19.36 7.01
N ILE A 42 -9.87 -19.00 5.95
CA ILE A 42 -8.94 -17.85 5.95
C ILE A 42 -9.70 -16.54 6.13
N ASP A 43 -9.20 -15.73 7.07
CA ASP A 43 -9.55 -14.30 7.14
C ASP A 43 -8.74 -13.55 6.08
N TRP A 44 -9.36 -13.27 4.93
CA TRP A 44 -8.71 -12.68 3.76
C TRP A 44 -8.27 -11.23 3.97
N GLU A 45 -8.93 -10.46 4.83
CA GLU A 45 -8.48 -9.13 5.24
C GLU A 45 -7.15 -9.22 6.00
N ALA A 46 -7.09 -10.11 7.01
CA ALA A 46 -5.88 -10.36 7.78
C ALA A 46 -4.75 -10.92 6.90
N LEU A 47 -5.05 -11.85 5.98
CA LEU A 47 -4.09 -12.38 5.02
C LEU A 47 -3.53 -11.30 4.09
N SER A 48 -4.37 -10.37 3.63
CA SER A 48 -3.95 -9.30 2.73
C SER A 48 -2.96 -8.31 3.38
N SER A 49 -2.90 -8.28 4.73
CA SER A 49 -1.88 -7.53 5.49
C SER A 49 -0.67 -8.37 5.91
N ASN A 50 -0.60 -9.65 5.52
CA ASN A 50 0.46 -10.56 5.93
C ASN A 50 1.77 -10.27 5.21
N THR A 51 2.76 -9.77 5.93
CA THR A 51 4.11 -9.44 5.42
C THR A 51 5.02 -10.65 5.25
N GLU A 52 4.70 -11.78 5.89
CA GLU A 52 5.45 -13.03 5.79
C GLU A 52 5.08 -13.87 4.55
N MET A 53 3.99 -13.51 3.90
CA MET A 53 3.50 -14.22 2.72
C MET A 53 4.29 -13.88 1.47
N LEU A 54 4.67 -14.91 0.70
CA LEU A 54 5.26 -14.73 -0.62
C LEU A 54 4.16 -14.57 -1.67
N TRP A 55 3.70 -13.34 -1.83
CA TRP A 55 2.74 -13.00 -2.86
C TRP A 55 3.33 -13.19 -4.26
N THR A 56 2.59 -13.84 -5.15
CA THR A 56 2.97 -14.06 -6.55
C THR A 56 1.83 -13.69 -7.49
N ALA A 57 2.13 -13.45 -8.76
CA ALA A 57 1.11 -13.21 -9.79
C ALA A 57 0.09 -14.37 -9.90
N SER A 58 0.54 -15.63 -9.69
CA SER A 58 -0.34 -16.80 -9.67
C SER A 58 -1.34 -16.75 -8.52
N ILE A 59 -0.87 -16.39 -7.31
CA ILE A 59 -1.75 -16.25 -6.14
C ILE A 59 -2.73 -15.11 -6.34
N LEU A 60 -2.27 -13.97 -6.84
CA LEU A 60 -3.17 -12.84 -7.13
C LEU A 60 -4.26 -13.25 -8.12
N GLU A 61 -3.91 -13.94 -9.20
CA GLU A 61 -4.88 -14.35 -10.22
C GLU A 61 -5.87 -15.41 -9.70
N ASN A 62 -5.37 -16.42 -8.97
CA ASN A 62 -6.20 -17.52 -8.49
C ASN A 62 -7.13 -17.14 -7.33
N PHE A 63 -6.78 -16.10 -6.58
CA PHE A 63 -7.53 -15.67 -5.39
C PHE A 63 -8.03 -14.23 -5.47
N LYS A 64 -8.04 -13.62 -6.66
CA LYS A 64 -8.40 -12.21 -6.88
C LYS A 64 -9.75 -11.77 -6.32
N ASP A 65 -10.68 -12.71 -6.19
CA ASP A 65 -12.04 -12.44 -5.70
C ASP A 65 -12.17 -12.60 -4.17
N TYR A 66 -11.11 -13.07 -3.50
CA TYR A 66 -11.02 -13.24 -2.05
C TYR A 66 -10.14 -12.17 -1.40
N ILE A 67 -9.12 -11.71 -2.12
CA ILE A 67 -8.13 -10.73 -1.63
C ILE A 67 -8.83 -9.41 -1.27
N ASP A 68 -8.54 -8.88 -0.08
CA ASP A 68 -8.81 -7.48 0.23
C ASP A 68 -7.78 -6.59 -0.46
N TRP A 69 -8.12 -6.12 -1.66
CA TRP A 69 -7.23 -5.33 -2.48
C TRP A 69 -6.88 -3.97 -1.86
N LYS A 70 -7.78 -3.38 -1.07
CA LYS A 70 -7.49 -2.15 -0.35
C LYS A 70 -6.36 -2.37 0.66
N VAL A 71 -6.51 -3.38 1.51
CA VAL A 71 -5.49 -3.76 2.48
C VAL A 71 -4.20 -4.16 1.78
N LEU A 72 -4.26 -5.04 0.77
CA LEU A 72 -3.06 -5.46 0.04
C LEU A 72 -2.34 -4.27 -0.60
N SER A 73 -3.05 -3.28 -1.16
CA SER A 73 -2.44 -2.10 -1.77
C SER A 73 -1.57 -1.31 -0.81
N GLY A 74 -2.00 -1.19 0.46
CA GLY A 74 -1.24 -0.50 1.50
C GLY A 74 -0.06 -1.30 2.06
N TYR A 75 -0.15 -2.64 2.06
CA TYR A 75 0.84 -3.53 2.69
C TYR A 75 1.65 -4.38 1.71
N ALA A 76 1.36 -4.32 0.42
CA ALA A 76 2.06 -5.12 -0.58
C ALA A 76 3.59 -4.94 -0.47
N PRO A 77 4.37 -6.04 -0.43
CA PRO A 77 5.82 -5.96 -0.32
C PRO A 77 6.46 -5.50 -1.64
N GLU A 78 7.66 -4.92 -1.55
CA GLU A 78 8.43 -4.42 -2.71
C GLU A 78 8.55 -5.46 -3.84
N GLY A 79 8.81 -6.72 -3.49
CA GLY A 79 8.98 -7.81 -4.47
C GLY A 79 7.72 -8.12 -5.29
N LEU A 80 6.53 -7.76 -4.78
CA LEU A 80 5.27 -7.89 -5.51
C LEU A 80 5.01 -6.70 -6.44
N LEU A 81 5.39 -5.49 -6.04
CA LEU A 81 5.04 -4.24 -6.71
C LEU A 81 5.90 -3.97 -7.95
N THR A 82 6.01 -4.96 -8.83
CA THR A 82 6.67 -4.79 -10.13
C THR A 82 5.75 -4.07 -11.14
N PRO A 83 6.30 -3.28 -12.09
CA PRO A 83 5.47 -2.62 -13.11
C PRO A 83 4.51 -3.56 -13.84
N LYS A 84 4.94 -4.79 -14.09
CA LYS A 84 4.12 -5.81 -14.75
C LYS A 84 2.91 -6.23 -13.90
N ILE A 85 3.11 -6.46 -12.61
CA ILE A 85 2.02 -6.87 -11.71
C ILE A 85 1.08 -5.70 -11.46
N ILE A 86 1.60 -4.50 -11.26
CA ILE A 86 0.77 -3.30 -11.11
C ILE A 86 -0.12 -3.09 -12.33
N GLU A 87 0.42 -3.25 -13.54
CA GLU A 87 -0.34 -3.15 -14.77
C GLU A 87 -1.38 -4.27 -14.93
N GLN A 88 -0.99 -5.51 -14.65
CA GLN A 88 -1.87 -6.67 -14.80
C GLN A 88 -3.13 -6.56 -13.93
N PHE A 89 -3.01 -5.96 -12.76
CA PHE A 89 -4.09 -5.82 -11.78
C PHE A 89 -4.50 -4.36 -11.55
N ALA A 90 -4.29 -3.48 -12.55
CA ALA A 90 -4.50 -2.04 -12.43
C ALA A 90 -5.92 -1.64 -11.99
N ASP A 91 -6.92 -2.47 -12.32
CA ASP A 91 -8.33 -2.26 -11.95
C ASP A 91 -8.69 -2.83 -10.58
N LYS A 92 -7.77 -3.55 -9.93
CA LYS A 92 -7.97 -4.16 -8.61
C LYS A 92 -7.32 -3.35 -7.49
N TRP A 93 -6.15 -2.71 -7.79
CA TRP A 93 -5.44 -1.92 -6.79
C TRP A 93 -6.28 -0.74 -6.28
N ASP A 94 -6.28 -0.54 -4.98
CA ASP A 94 -6.69 0.73 -4.37
C ASP A 94 -5.55 1.73 -4.53
N TRP A 95 -5.70 2.68 -5.46
CA TRP A 95 -4.65 3.62 -5.82
C TRP A 95 -4.37 4.66 -4.73
N HIS A 96 -5.35 4.95 -3.86
CA HIS A 96 -5.15 5.79 -2.69
C HIS A 96 -4.17 5.13 -1.71
N GLU A 97 -4.42 3.86 -1.33
CA GLU A 97 -3.53 3.11 -0.45
C GLU A 97 -2.18 2.81 -1.13
N MET A 98 -2.18 2.50 -2.43
CA MET A 98 -0.96 2.27 -3.20
C MET A 98 -0.07 3.51 -3.24
N SER A 99 -0.65 4.72 -3.34
CA SER A 99 0.09 5.98 -3.38
C SER A 99 0.88 6.25 -2.11
N ASP A 100 0.48 5.67 -0.98
CA ASP A 100 1.14 5.80 0.32
C ASP A 100 2.02 4.59 0.70
N ASN A 101 1.96 3.50 -0.07
CA ASN A 101 2.71 2.30 0.23
C ASN A 101 4.23 2.55 0.15
N SER A 102 4.92 2.53 1.29
CA SER A 102 6.35 2.81 1.40
C SER A 102 7.25 1.79 0.69
N ASN A 103 6.74 0.58 0.41
CA ASN A 103 7.45 -0.45 -0.33
C ASN A 103 7.41 -0.22 -1.85
N LEU A 104 6.54 0.67 -2.34
CA LEU A 104 6.45 1.00 -3.75
C LEU A 104 7.56 1.96 -4.15
N LYS A 105 8.49 1.52 -5.00
CA LYS A 105 9.51 2.38 -5.61
C LYS A 105 8.93 3.08 -6.82
N LEU A 106 8.65 4.37 -6.65
CA LEU A 106 8.15 5.19 -7.74
C LEU A 106 9.26 5.48 -8.78
N SER A 107 8.86 5.49 -10.04
CA SER A 107 9.68 5.98 -11.16
C SER A 107 8.85 6.88 -12.05
N TYR A 108 9.48 7.77 -12.81
CA TYR A 108 8.77 8.62 -13.78
C TYR A 108 7.92 7.78 -14.76
N ALA A 109 8.46 6.66 -15.23
CA ALA A 109 7.72 5.78 -16.15
C ALA A 109 6.42 5.23 -15.53
N MET A 110 6.45 4.91 -14.24
CA MET A 110 5.28 4.42 -13.51
C MET A 110 4.30 5.57 -13.23
N LEU A 111 4.80 6.72 -12.80
CA LEU A 111 3.99 7.90 -12.54
C LEU A 111 3.26 8.35 -13.80
N ASP A 112 3.95 8.40 -14.94
CA ASP A 112 3.36 8.78 -16.23
C ASP A 112 2.27 7.80 -16.68
N LYS A 113 2.56 6.50 -16.55
CA LYS A 113 1.66 5.46 -17.05
C LYS A 113 0.31 5.45 -16.33
N PHE A 114 0.29 5.83 -15.06
CA PHE A 114 -0.89 5.80 -14.21
C PHE A 114 -1.21 7.17 -13.61
N ALA A 115 -0.86 8.25 -14.30
CA ALA A 115 -0.96 9.62 -13.79
C ALA A 115 -2.37 10.00 -13.34
N ASP A 116 -3.38 9.45 -13.99
CA ASP A 116 -4.81 9.66 -13.70
C ASP A 116 -5.33 8.80 -12.54
N LYS A 117 -4.53 7.87 -12.03
CA LYS A 117 -4.91 6.94 -10.96
C LYS A 117 -4.30 7.28 -9.60
N TRP A 118 -3.11 7.91 -9.59
CA TRP A 118 -2.42 8.25 -8.36
C TRP A 118 -3.19 9.27 -7.52
N ASP A 119 -3.18 9.08 -6.21
CA ASP A 119 -3.52 10.13 -5.25
C ASP A 119 -2.32 11.08 -5.10
N TRP A 120 -2.37 12.19 -5.84
CA TRP A 120 -1.26 13.14 -5.91
C TRP A 120 -1.01 13.89 -4.61
N GLU A 121 -2.03 14.06 -3.73
CA GLU A 121 -1.81 14.57 -2.38
C GLU A 121 -0.89 13.66 -1.59
N ARG A 122 -1.12 12.35 -1.68
CA ARG A 122 -0.25 11.35 -1.04
C ARG A 122 1.12 11.28 -1.72
N ILE A 123 1.17 11.29 -3.04
CA ILE A 123 2.44 11.23 -3.79
C ILE A 123 3.38 12.37 -3.40
N ILE A 124 2.91 13.61 -3.25
CA ILE A 124 3.76 14.75 -2.88
C ILE A 124 4.12 14.81 -1.40
N ASN A 125 3.50 13.96 -0.58
CA ASN A 125 3.75 13.86 0.87
C ASN A 125 4.45 12.57 1.28
N ARG A 126 4.89 11.72 0.34
CA ARG A 126 5.57 10.47 0.66
C ARG A 126 6.88 10.71 1.40
N TRP A 127 7.14 9.88 2.38
CA TRP A 127 8.45 9.78 3.03
C TRP A 127 9.46 9.05 2.12
N HIS A 128 10.72 9.42 2.21
CA HIS A 128 11.83 8.80 1.45
C HIS A 128 11.66 8.88 -0.08
N SER A 129 11.04 9.97 -0.55
CA SER A 129 10.89 10.26 -1.99
C SER A 129 11.63 11.54 -2.42
N GLU A 130 12.50 12.06 -1.56
CA GLU A 130 13.22 13.32 -1.75
C GLU A 130 14.04 13.35 -3.04
N GLU A 131 14.54 12.18 -3.48
CA GLU A 131 15.29 12.05 -4.75
C GLU A 131 14.42 12.36 -5.97
N LEU A 132 13.11 12.08 -5.90
CA LEU A 132 12.17 12.39 -6.96
C LEU A 132 11.73 13.86 -6.94
N TYR A 133 11.75 14.50 -5.78
CA TYR A 133 11.23 15.85 -5.60
C TYR A 133 12.18 16.92 -6.15
N THR A 134 12.07 17.14 -7.45
CA THR A 134 12.89 18.06 -8.23
C THR A 134 12.01 19.12 -8.92
N PRO A 135 12.59 20.25 -9.38
CA PRO A 135 11.86 21.18 -10.23
C PRO A 135 11.24 20.52 -11.47
N ASP A 136 11.95 19.53 -12.06
CA ASP A 136 11.44 18.78 -13.21
C ASP A 136 10.24 17.92 -12.85
N PHE A 137 10.21 17.34 -11.64
CA PHE A 137 9.05 16.62 -11.12
C PHE A 137 7.83 17.55 -11.02
N LEU A 138 8.02 18.72 -10.41
CA LEU A 138 6.93 19.69 -10.27
C LEU A 138 6.42 20.13 -11.66
N GLU A 139 7.32 20.49 -12.58
CA GLU A 139 6.93 20.92 -13.93
C GLU A 139 6.16 19.83 -14.68
N ARG A 140 6.57 18.56 -14.52
CA ARG A 140 5.96 17.43 -15.21
C ARG A 140 4.57 17.09 -14.70
N TYR A 141 4.33 17.25 -13.39
CA TYR A 141 3.10 16.79 -12.75
C TYR A 141 2.23 17.90 -12.15
N LYS A 142 2.55 19.16 -12.37
CA LYS A 142 1.81 20.32 -11.82
C LYS A 142 0.31 20.30 -12.10
N GLU A 143 -0.11 19.73 -13.24
CA GLU A 143 -1.54 19.63 -13.60
C GLU A 143 -2.32 18.60 -12.76
N PHE A 144 -1.60 17.66 -12.12
CA PHE A 144 -2.17 16.63 -11.28
C PHE A 144 -2.09 16.98 -9.79
N ILE A 145 -1.12 17.83 -9.41
CA ILE A 145 -0.87 18.19 -8.01
C ILE A 145 -1.94 19.18 -7.53
N PRO A 146 -2.68 18.87 -6.43
CA PRO A 146 -3.66 19.79 -5.89
C PRO A 146 -2.98 21.07 -5.39
N ALA A 147 -3.35 22.23 -5.94
CA ALA A 147 -2.68 23.51 -5.64
C ALA A 147 -2.75 23.89 -4.16
N GLU A 148 -3.88 23.61 -3.51
CA GLU A 148 -4.08 23.87 -2.09
C GLU A 148 -3.26 22.96 -1.16
N GLN A 149 -2.82 21.80 -1.64
CA GLN A 149 -2.02 20.82 -0.88
C GLN A 149 -0.52 20.95 -1.15
N PHE A 150 -0.14 21.70 -2.19
CA PHE A 150 1.26 21.83 -2.58
C PHE A 150 2.10 22.55 -1.54
N GLN A 151 1.66 23.72 -1.07
CA GLN A 151 2.37 24.48 -0.05
C GLN A 151 2.33 23.75 1.29
N GLY A 152 3.50 23.45 1.85
CA GLY A 152 3.63 22.68 3.10
C GLY A 152 3.74 21.17 2.90
N SER A 153 3.70 20.67 1.65
CA SER A 153 3.97 19.26 1.33
C SER A 153 5.47 18.91 1.44
N ASN A 154 5.81 17.63 1.48
CA ASN A 154 7.20 17.18 1.44
C ASN A 154 7.89 17.61 0.13
N LEU A 155 7.17 17.59 -1.00
CA LEU A 155 7.66 18.14 -2.25
C LEU A 155 8.03 19.63 -2.12
N TRP A 156 7.15 20.45 -1.52
CA TRP A 156 7.43 21.87 -1.28
C TRP A 156 8.72 22.08 -0.48
N TYR A 157 8.86 21.37 0.64
CA TYR A 157 10.05 21.54 1.50
C TYR A 157 11.33 21.10 0.78
N ALA A 158 11.30 20.02 0.02
CA ALA A 158 12.45 19.57 -0.77
C ALA A 158 12.85 20.62 -1.84
N LEU A 159 11.90 21.26 -2.50
CA LEU A 159 12.17 22.32 -3.48
C LEU A 159 12.71 23.59 -2.83
N VAL A 160 12.17 23.97 -1.66
CA VAL A 160 12.69 25.11 -0.89
C VAL A 160 14.14 24.87 -0.44
N GLU A 161 14.47 23.69 0.04
CA GLU A 161 15.82 23.32 0.45
C GLU A 161 16.80 23.43 -0.74
N LYS A 162 16.45 22.88 -1.90
CA LYS A 162 17.23 23.01 -3.12
C LYS A 162 17.47 24.46 -3.54
N ARG A 163 16.43 25.29 -3.44
CA ARG A 163 16.54 26.72 -3.76
C ARG A 163 17.44 27.46 -2.78
N LEU A 164 17.40 27.09 -1.50
CA LEU A 164 18.30 27.65 -0.49
C LEU A 164 19.77 27.31 -0.79
N ASP A 165 20.05 26.08 -1.18
CA ASP A 165 21.39 25.65 -1.57
C ASP A 165 21.92 26.41 -2.79
N GLU A 166 21.08 26.66 -3.79
CA GLU A 166 21.42 27.46 -4.97
C GLU A 166 21.73 28.91 -4.57
N LEU A 167 20.88 29.53 -3.75
CA LEU A 167 21.08 30.90 -3.25
C LEU A 167 22.37 31.03 -2.43
N LEU A 168 22.69 30.06 -1.59
CA LEU A 168 23.93 30.05 -0.83
C LEU A 168 25.16 30.01 -1.76
N LYS A 169 25.11 29.20 -2.81
CA LYS A 169 26.19 29.17 -3.82
C LYS A 169 26.29 30.49 -4.59
N GLU A 170 25.17 31.11 -4.96
CA GLU A 170 25.15 32.43 -5.62
C GLU A 170 25.75 33.53 -4.74
N ILE A 171 25.47 33.50 -3.41
CA ILE A 171 25.95 34.52 -2.47
C ILE A 171 27.45 34.33 -2.11
N MET A 172 27.89 33.07 -2.02
CA MET A 172 29.25 32.73 -1.59
C MET A 172 30.26 32.69 -2.73
N GLY A 173 29.79 32.63 -3.99
CA GLY A 173 30.48 32.50 -5.28
C GLY A 173 31.51 33.25 -5.68
#